data_2d5df06f171bd305521c2f2134d023e4
#
_entry.id   2d5df06f171bd305521c2f2134d023e4
#
_cell.length_a   1.000
_cell.length_b   1.000
_cell.length_c   1.000
_cell.angle_alpha   90.00
_cell.angle_beta   90.00
_cell.angle_gamma   90.00
#
_symmetry.space_group_name_H-M   'P 1'
#
loop_
_entity.id
_entity.type
_entity.pdbx_description
1 polymer ?
#
loop_
_entity_poly.entity_id
_entity_poly.type
_entity_poly.pdbx_seq_one_letter_code
_entity_poly.pdbx_strand_id
1 'polypeptide(L)'
;MGNETFAAWRSEVARELRTLAMLHAAELDAAAVAGLIEADYPAESVLPIDNDDSRAAVALMRDAVSGLRDADAPAFDELAADYAAIYLTGALHVSPNESAWLDEDHLERQQPMFQVRDWYERFGLAAANWRCRSEDNLALELSFVARLLELDDEQAATHETARFMDQHLLRWLGDFAGNVAARSATRFYGTLAIYTLHQVTALRTVLGEIGGIPETILPAEKKAPPANPASAQAVPLRYYPGLAPTW
;
A
#
# COMPACT_ATOMS: atom_id res chain seq x y z
N MET A 1 9.57 16.33 -22.63
CA MET A 1 10.64 16.45 -21.62
C MET A 1 11.93 15.88 -22.21
N GLY A 2 13.11 16.48 -21.96
CA GLY A 2 14.39 15.85 -22.35
C GLY A 2 14.68 14.63 -21.46
N ASN A 3 15.46 13.66 -21.95
CA ASN A 3 15.76 12.40 -21.24
C ASN A 3 16.31 12.62 -19.80
N GLU A 4 17.21 13.58 -19.62
CA GLU A 4 17.77 13.91 -18.29
C GLU A 4 16.69 14.45 -17.32
N THR A 5 15.76 15.27 -17.82
CA THR A 5 14.67 15.83 -17.02
C THR A 5 13.68 14.76 -16.59
N PHE A 6 13.41 13.76 -17.44
CA PHE A 6 12.50 12.66 -17.11
C PHE A 6 13.13 11.68 -16.11
N ALA A 7 14.42 11.37 -16.26
CA ALA A 7 15.13 10.53 -15.28
C ALA A 7 15.17 11.20 -13.89
N ALA A 8 15.42 12.50 -13.83
CA ALA A 8 15.39 13.26 -12.57
C ALA A 8 13.99 13.23 -11.94
N TRP A 9 12.93 13.44 -12.73
CA TRP A 9 11.55 13.37 -12.27
C TRP A 9 11.22 11.97 -11.70
N ARG A 10 11.58 10.88 -12.41
CA ARG A 10 11.38 9.50 -11.92
C ARG A 10 12.06 9.26 -10.58
N SER A 11 13.27 9.77 -10.40
CA SER A 11 14.03 9.64 -9.16
C SER A 11 13.37 10.39 -8.00
N GLU A 12 12.84 11.59 -8.24
CA GLU A 12 12.09 12.34 -7.22
C GLU A 12 10.79 11.65 -6.82
N VAL A 13 10.03 11.15 -7.79
CA VAL A 13 8.81 10.36 -7.50
C VAL A 13 9.14 9.09 -6.73
N ALA A 14 10.22 8.39 -7.12
CA ALA A 14 10.66 7.19 -6.41
C ALA A 14 11.05 7.50 -4.95
N ARG A 15 11.65 8.66 -4.70
CA ARG A 15 11.98 9.14 -3.35
C ARG A 15 10.72 9.39 -2.53
N GLU A 16 9.72 10.04 -3.09
CA GLU A 16 8.43 10.28 -2.42
C GLU A 16 7.72 8.96 -2.09
N LEU A 17 7.66 8.01 -3.02
CA LEU A 17 7.08 6.69 -2.77
C LEU A 17 7.78 5.93 -1.65
N ARG A 18 9.11 6.06 -1.53
CA ARG A 18 9.85 5.47 -0.39
C ARG A 18 9.54 6.16 0.92
N THR A 19 9.33 7.48 0.92
CA THR A 19 8.86 8.19 2.11
C THR A 19 7.48 7.67 2.53
N LEU A 20 6.54 7.55 1.60
CA LEU A 20 5.23 6.95 1.89
C LEU A 20 5.35 5.51 2.39
N ALA A 21 6.17 4.68 1.73
CA ALA A 21 6.42 3.31 2.15
C ALA A 21 6.95 3.24 3.60
N MET A 22 7.86 4.12 3.96
CA MET A 22 8.43 4.20 5.31
C MET A 22 7.38 4.63 6.34
N LEU A 23 6.54 5.61 6.02
CA LEU A 23 5.47 6.08 6.90
C LEU A 23 4.38 5.01 7.14
N HIS A 24 4.13 4.14 6.16
CA HIS A 24 3.25 2.98 6.33
C HIS A 24 3.93 1.77 6.99
N ALA A 25 5.26 1.70 6.98
CA ALA A 25 6.02 0.55 7.44
C ALA A 25 6.29 0.53 8.94
N ALA A 26 6.31 1.68 9.58
CA ALA A 26 6.73 1.84 10.97
C ALA A 26 5.87 2.84 11.72
N GLU A 27 5.78 2.65 13.03
CA GLU A 27 5.18 3.59 13.96
C GLU A 27 5.88 4.95 13.89
N LEU A 28 5.10 6.01 13.97
CA LEU A 28 5.59 7.38 13.92
C LEU A 28 6.08 7.80 15.31
N ASP A 29 7.39 7.87 15.47
CA ASP A 29 8.03 8.37 16.70
C ASP A 29 8.38 9.87 16.62
N ALA A 30 8.83 10.41 17.74
CA ALA A 30 9.19 11.84 17.85
C ALA A 30 10.32 12.25 16.87
N ALA A 31 11.24 11.35 16.54
CA ALA A 31 12.33 11.64 15.61
C ALA A 31 11.79 11.70 14.17
N ALA A 32 10.90 10.78 13.80
CA ALA A 32 10.24 10.80 12.51
C ALA A 32 9.37 12.06 12.33
N VAL A 33 8.59 12.44 13.35
CA VAL A 33 7.81 13.69 13.34
C VAL A 33 8.71 14.91 13.17
N ALA A 34 9.80 15.01 13.92
CA ALA A 34 10.75 16.11 13.78
C ALA A 34 11.34 16.20 12.36
N GLY A 35 11.68 15.05 11.75
CA GLY A 35 12.15 14.99 10.37
C GLY A 35 11.11 15.45 9.35
N LEU A 36 9.85 15.07 9.51
CA LEU A 36 8.75 15.53 8.65
C LEU A 36 8.55 17.05 8.74
N ILE A 37 8.61 17.61 9.95
CA ILE A 37 8.47 19.04 10.20
C ILE A 37 9.65 19.82 9.61
N GLU A 38 10.88 19.35 9.80
CA GLU A 38 12.08 19.96 9.23
C GLU A 38 12.07 19.95 7.70
N ALA A 39 11.56 18.89 7.11
CA ALA A 39 11.40 18.74 5.67
C ALA A 39 10.19 19.51 5.08
N ASP A 40 9.40 20.20 5.93
CA ASP A 40 8.13 20.84 5.54
C ASP A 40 7.20 19.87 4.75
N TYR A 41 7.12 18.62 5.25
CA TYR A 41 6.41 17.55 4.55
C TYR A 41 4.88 17.73 4.60
N PRO A 42 4.14 17.44 3.49
CA PRO A 42 4.68 17.16 2.17
C PRO A 42 5.23 18.45 1.52
N ALA A 43 6.45 18.37 1.00
CA ALA A 43 7.06 19.44 0.21
C ALA A 43 6.26 19.65 -1.11
N GLU A 44 6.75 20.51 -2.00
CA GLU A 44 6.14 20.65 -3.31
C GLU A 44 6.13 19.30 -4.04
N SER A 45 4.92 18.84 -4.38
CA SER A 45 4.76 17.57 -5.09
C SER A 45 5.31 17.66 -6.50
N VAL A 46 6.10 16.69 -6.91
CA VAL A 46 6.57 16.52 -8.28
C VAL A 46 5.51 15.89 -9.19
N LEU A 47 4.41 15.42 -8.61
CA LEU A 47 3.25 14.91 -9.32
C LEU A 47 2.22 16.03 -9.49
N PRO A 48 1.44 16.04 -10.59
CA PRO A 48 0.42 17.05 -10.84
C PRO A 48 -0.60 17.12 -9.70
N ILE A 49 -0.85 18.35 -9.21
CA ILE A 49 -1.91 18.67 -8.27
C ILE A 49 -2.92 19.52 -9.02
N ASP A 50 -3.59 18.92 -9.99
CA ASP A 50 -4.39 19.60 -10.99
C ASP A 50 -5.89 19.62 -10.69
N ASN A 51 -6.36 18.80 -9.73
CA ASN A 51 -7.74 18.77 -9.28
C ASN A 51 -7.90 19.17 -7.81
N ASP A 52 -9.14 19.48 -7.41
CA ASP A 52 -9.45 19.96 -6.07
C ASP A 52 -9.18 18.89 -4.99
N ASP A 53 -9.42 17.62 -5.29
CA ASP A 53 -9.23 16.53 -4.34
C ASP A 53 -7.75 16.31 -4.04
N SER A 54 -6.88 16.36 -5.06
CA SER A 54 -5.42 16.27 -4.87
C SER A 54 -4.88 17.44 -4.07
N ARG A 55 -5.37 18.67 -4.35
CA ARG A 55 -5.02 19.86 -3.56
C ARG A 55 -5.46 19.72 -2.10
N ALA A 56 -6.67 19.22 -1.88
CA ALA A 56 -7.19 18.98 -0.54
C ALA A 56 -6.36 17.92 0.21
N ALA A 57 -5.99 16.81 -0.45
CA ALA A 57 -5.17 15.76 0.14
C ALA A 57 -3.78 16.27 0.59
N VAL A 58 -3.12 17.08 -0.24
CA VAL A 58 -1.83 17.71 0.11
C VAL A 58 -2.00 18.68 1.29
N ALA A 59 -3.03 19.54 1.27
CA ALA A 59 -3.29 20.49 2.36
C ALA A 59 -3.59 19.77 3.68
N LEU A 60 -4.41 18.71 3.64
CA LEU A 60 -4.74 17.91 4.81
C LEU A 60 -3.52 17.21 5.39
N MET A 61 -2.62 16.68 4.54
CA MET A 61 -1.38 16.04 4.99
C MET A 61 -0.44 17.05 5.64
N ARG A 62 -0.27 18.23 5.05
CA ARG A 62 0.52 19.33 5.63
C ARG A 62 -0.04 19.76 6.99
N ASP A 63 -1.34 19.91 7.09
CA ASP A 63 -2.02 20.23 8.35
C ASP A 63 -1.84 19.14 9.40
N ALA A 64 -1.92 17.85 9.00
CA ALA A 64 -1.74 16.73 9.90
C ALA A 64 -0.32 16.68 10.47
N VAL A 65 0.71 16.89 9.65
CA VAL A 65 2.11 16.97 10.09
C VAL A 65 2.34 18.19 10.97
N SER A 66 1.83 19.36 10.56
CA SER A 66 1.99 20.60 11.33
C SER A 66 1.33 20.50 12.72
N GLY A 67 0.21 19.79 12.83
CA GLY A 67 -0.49 19.53 14.09
C GLY A 67 0.30 18.68 15.09
N LEU A 68 1.36 17.99 14.63
CA LEU A 68 2.24 17.19 15.49
C LEU A 68 3.45 17.97 16.03
N ARG A 69 3.58 19.26 15.69
CA ARG A 69 4.76 20.07 16.09
C ARG A 69 4.96 20.12 17.59
N ASP A 70 3.88 20.23 18.34
CA ASP A 70 3.88 20.35 19.80
C ASP A 70 3.29 19.08 20.46
N ALA A 71 3.36 17.92 19.76
CA ALA A 71 2.84 16.66 20.27
C ALA A 71 3.57 16.25 21.55
N ASP A 72 2.80 15.89 22.57
CA ASP A 72 3.27 15.38 23.85
C ASP A 72 3.23 13.85 23.91
N ALA A 73 3.67 13.27 25.02
CA ALA A 73 3.69 11.81 25.17
C ALA A 73 2.32 11.15 24.95
N PRO A 74 1.19 11.66 25.50
CA PRO A 74 -0.14 11.14 25.19
C PRO A 74 -0.48 11.16 23.70
N ALA A 75 -0.09 12.19 22.95
CA ALA A 75 -0.35 12.24 21.51
C ALA A 75 0.45 11.16 20.75
N PHE A 76 1.68 10.87 21.16
CA PHE A 76 2.44 9.74 20.61
C PHE A 76 1.85 8.39 20.97
N ASP A 77 1.33 8.21 22.20
CA ASP A 77 0.63 6.98 22.59
C ASP A 77 -0.62 6.75 21.75
N GLU A 78 -1.37 7.80 21.41
CA GLU A 78 -2.53 7.72 20.50
C GLU A 78 -2.11 7.35 19.07
N LEU A 79 -1.02 7.93 18.55
CA LEU A 79 -0.47 7.57 17.24
C LEU A 79 -0.01 6.11 17.21
N ALA A 80 0.68 5.63 18.25
CA ALA A 80 1.12 4.25 18.37
C ALA A 80 -0.07 3.28 18.41
N ALA A 81 -1.11 3.61 19.18
CA ALA A 81 -2.34 2.81 19.25
C ALA A 81 -3.05 2.72 17.89
N ASP A 82 -3.12 3.82 17.17
CA ASP A 82 -3.74 3.88 15.85
C ASP A 82 -2.92 3.10 14.81
N TYR A 83 -1.59 3.25 14.83
CA TYR A 83 -0.70 2.43 14.01
C TYR A 83 -0.91 0.94 14.27
N ALA A 84 -0.91 0.52 15.52
CA ALA A 84 -1.13 -0.87 15.89
C ALA A 84 -2.49 -1.39 15.41
N ALA A 85 -3.54 -0.57 15.54
CA ALA A 85 -4.90 -0.93 15.13
C ALA A 85 -5.04 -1.11 13.61
N ILE A 86 -4.32 -0.29 12.81
CA ILE A 86 -4.33 -0.33 11.35
C ILE A 86 -3.42 -1.45 10.81
N TYR A 87 -2.14 -1.49 11.28
CA TYR A 87 -1.09 -2.25 10.60
C TYR A 87 -0.70 -3.55 11.29
N LEU A 88 -1.01 -3.72 12.58
CA LEU A 88 -0.52 -4.87 13.36
C LEU A 88 -1.61 -5.83 13.83
N THR A 89 -2.75 -5.32 14.26
CA THR A 89 -3.75 -6.14 14.98
C THR A 89 -5.02 -6.38 14.20
N GLY A 90 -5.26 -5.61 13.12
CA GLY A 90 -6.52 -5.65 12.39
C GLY A 90 -7.75 -5.18 13.20
N ALA A 91 -7.54 -4.47 14.32
CA ALA A 91 -8.62 -4.02 15.21
C ALA A 91 -9.65 -3.12 14.52
N LEU A 92 -9.23 -2.39 13.50
CA LEU A 92 -10.13 -1.55 12.68
C LEU A 92 -10.78 -2.31 11.52
N HIS A 93 -10.61 -3.63 11.41
CA HIS A 93 -11.03 -4.43 10.24
C HIS A 93 -10.52 -3.83 8.91
N VAL A 94 -9.29 -3.36 8.93
CA VAL A 94 -8.52 -2.96 7.77
C VAL A 94 -7.22 -3.77 7.76
N SER A 95 -6.72 -4.08 6.57
CA SER A 95 -5.43 -4.76 6.42
C SER A 95 -4.54 -3.97 5.46
N PRO A 96 -3.25 -3.82 5.74
CA PRO A 96 -2.29 -3.20 4.82
C PRO A 96 -1.82 -4.18 3.74
N ASN A 97 -2.48 -5.33 3.55
CA ASN A 97 -2.09 -6.39 2.62
C ASN A 97 -3.16 -6.56 1.53
N GLU A 98 -2.75 -6.59 0.26
CA GLU A 98 -3.61 -6.70 -0.93
C GLU A 98 -4.57 -7.89 -0.84
N SER A 99 -4.07 -9.07 -0.46
CA SER A 99 -4.87 -10.29 -0.42
C SER A 99 -6.10 -10.18 0.47
N ALA A 100 -6.06 -9.43 1.56
CA ALA A 100 -7.21 -9.21 2.43
C ALA A 100 -8.38 -8.46 1.75
N TRP A 101 -8.10 -7.74 0.65
CA TRP A 101 -9.10 -6.98 -0.11
C TRP A 101 -9.57 -7.70 -1.35
N LEU A 102 -8.70 -8.48 -1.98
CA LEU A 102 -8.98 -9.13 -3.26
C LEU A 102 -9.40 -10.59 -3.10
N ASP A 103 -9.12 -11.23 -1.97
CA ASP A 103 -9.61 -12.57 -1.65
C ASP A 103 -11.07 -12.53 -1.18
N GLU A 104 -11.89 -13.47 -1.64
CA GLU A 104 -13.34 -13.50 -1.33
C GLU A 104 -13.63 -13.70 0.17
N ASP A 105 -12.77 -14.45 0.84
CA ASP A 105 -12.89 -14.73 2.27
C ASP A 105 -12.15 -13.69 3.12
N HIS A 106 -11.60 -12.63 2.49
CA HIS A 106 -10.78 -11.59 3.12
C HIS A 106 -9.58 -12.14 3.89
N LEU A 107 -9.00 -13.23 3.41
CA LEU A 107 -7.84 -13.87 4.02
C LEU A 107 -6.54 -13.27 3.50
N GLU A 108 -5.59 -13.08 4.42
CA GLU A 108 -4.23 -12.68 4.07
C GLU A 108 -3.43 -13.85 3.49
N ARG A 109 -2.36 -13.52 2.75
CA ARG A 109 -1.43 -14.48 2.14
C ARG A 109 -2.09 -15.46 1.18
N GLN A 110 -3.03 -14.96 0.40
CA GLN A 110 -3.71 -15.70 -0.66
C GLN A 110 -3.07 -15.46 -2.05
N GLN A 111 -3.78 -15.85 -3.09
CA GLN A 111 -3.31 -15.77 -4.48
C GLN A 111 -2.70 -14.40 -4.87
N PRO A 112 -3.27 -13.24 -4.48
CA PRO A 112 -2.66 -11.94 -4.79
C PRO A 112 -1.22 -11.82 -4.27
N MET A 113 -0.94 -12.26 -3.05
CA MET A 113 0.43 -12.23 -2.49
C MET A 113 1.41 -13.05 -3.35
N PHE A 114 1.02 -14.22 -3.87
CA PHE A 114 1.90 -15.01 -4.73
C PHE A 114 2.16 -14.31 -6.06
N GLN A 115 1.16 -13.62 -6.61
CA GLN A 115 1.31 -12.83 -7.83
C GLN A 115 2.28 -11.65 -7.62
N VAL A 116 2.18 -10.95 -6.48
CA VAL A 116 3.14 -9.89 -6.10
C VAL A 116 4.56 -10.47 -5.95
N ARG A 117 4.71 -11.63 -5.31
CA ARG A 117 6.01 -12.34 -5.21
C ARG A 117 6.62 -12.64 -6.59
N ASP A 118 5.81 -13.15 -7.52
CA ASP A 118 6.25 -13.45 -8.89
C ASP A 118 6.77 -12.18 -9.59
N TRP A 119 6.14 -11.02 -9.30
CA TRP A 119 6.63 -9.73 -9.76
C TRP A 119 8.01 -9.40 -9.18
N TYR A 120 8.20 -9.54 -7.87
CA TYR A 120 9.50 -9.29 -7.24
C TYR A 120 10.60 -10.20 -7.82
N GLU A 121 10.33 -11.49 -7.93
CA GLU A 121 11.27 -12.47 -8.46
C GLU A 121 11.68 -12.18 -9.92
N ARG A 122 10.75 -11.70 -10.74
CA ARG A 122 11.03 -11.31 -12.13
C ARG A 122 12.07 -10.18 -12.21
N PHE A 123 12.16 -9.33 -11.21
CA PHE A 123 13.15 -8.24 -11.10
C PHE A 123 14.34 -8.60 -10.19
N GLY A 124 14.49 -9.86 -9.82
CA GLY A 124 15.60 -10.33 -8.97
C GLY A 124 15.51 -9.85 -7.52
N LEU A 125 14.29 -9.54 -7.05
CA LEU A 125 14.02 -9.04 -5.72
C LEU A 125 13.31 -10.08 -4.86
N ALA A 126 13.45 -9.96 -3.54
CA ALA A 126 12.70 -10.73 -2.55
C ALA A 126 12.44 -9.87 -1.32
N ALA A 127 11.29 -10.05 -0.68
CA ALA A 127 10.98 -9.35 0.56
C ALA A 127 11.89 -9.87 1.70
N ALA A 128 12.66 -8.97 2.32
CA ALA A 128 13.65 -9.34 3.34
C ALA A 128 13.02 -10.02 4.57
N ASN A 129 11.82 -9.60 4.96
CA ASN A 129 11.12 -10.05 6.18
C ASN A 129 9.79 -10.74 5.87
N TRP A 130 9.72 -11.53 4.80
CA TRP A 130 8.50 -12.20 4.34
C TRP A 130 7.78 -13.04 5.42
N ARG A 131 8.52 -13.49 6.46
CA ARG A 131 7.92 -14.24 7.59
C ARG A 131 7.12 -13.36 8.54
N CYS A 132 7.51 -12.10 8.68
CA CYS A 132 6.89 -11.13 9.60
C CYS A 132 5.90 -10.20 8.88
N ARG A 133 6.18 -9.87 7.61
CA ARG A 133 5.35 -8.99 6.78
C ARG A 133 5.00 -9.71 5.49
N SER A 134 3.72 -9.71 5.13
CA SER A 134 3.25 -10.27 3.86
C SER A 134 3.88 -9.54 2.68
N GLU A 135 4.17 -10.24 1.58
CA GLU A 135 4.85 -9.67 0.42
C GLU A 135 3.97 -8.67 -0.35
N ASP A 136 2.65 -8.83 -0.25
CA ASP A 136 1.63 -7.92 -0.76
C ASP A 136 1.25 -6.80 0.23
N ASN A 137 2.20 -6.40 1.07
CA ASN A 137 2.01 -5.30 2.01
C ASN A 137 2.21 -3.95 1.33
N LEU A 138 1.35 -2.97 1.62
CA LEU A 138 1.38 -1.61 1.05
C LEU A 138 2.78 -0.99 1.00
N ALA A 139 3.52 -1.07 2.10
CA ALA A 139 4.87 -0.50 2.15
C ALA A 139 5.86 -1.19 1.19
N LEU A 140 5.69 -2.50 0.98
CA LEU A 140 6.52 -3.25 0.03
C LEU A 140 6.10 -2.96 -1.41
N GLU A 141 4.82 -2.89 -1.71
CA GLU A 141 4.33 -2.53 -3.03
C GLU A 141 4.75 -1.10 -3.44
N LEU A 142 4.62 -0.11 -2.54
CA LEU A 142 5.12 1.26 -2.78
C LEU A 142 6.63 1.28 -3.03
N SER A 143 7.41 0.53 -2.24
CA SER A 143 8.85 0.41 -2.44
C SER A 143 9.19 -0.25 -3.77
N PHE A 144 8.41 -1.22 -4.21
CA PHE A 144 8.58 -1.88 -5.49
C PHE A 144 8.24 -0.95 -6.66
N VAL A 145 7.15 -0.19 -6.58
CA VAL A 145 6.83 0.87 -7.56
C VAL A 145 7.98 1.86 -7.69
N ALA A 146 8.54 2.31 -6.56
CA ALA A 146 9.73 3.17 -6.57
C ALA A 146 10.93 2.52 -7.28
N ARG A 147 11.14 1.21 -7.09
CA ARG A 147 12.23 0.47 -7.75
C ARG A 147 12.00 0.30 -9.25
N LEU A 148 10.76 0.09 -9.69
CA LEU A 148 10.42 0.00 -11.11
C LEU A 148 10.68 1.33 -11.83
N LEU A 149 10.38 2.46 -11.19
CA LEU A 149 10.68 3.80 -11.74
C LEU A 149 12.17 4.04 -11.96
N GLU A 150 13.05 3.33 -11.27
CA GLU A 150 14.51 3.47 -11.34
C GLU A 150 15.17 2.46 -12.29
N LEU A 151 14.41 1.73 -13.10
CA LEU A 151 14.99 0.87 -14.13
C LEU A 151 15.74 1.73 -15.16
N ASP A 152 16.88 1.22 -15.62
CA ASP A 152 17.72 1.92 -16.62
C ASP A 152 16.99 2.15 -17.94
N ASP A 153 16.20 1.15 -18.36
CA ASP A 153 15.34 1.28 -19.54
C ASP A 153 14.08 2.12 -19.19
N GLU A 154 14.01 3.29 -19.75
CA GLU A 154 12.94 4.27 -19.51
C GLU A 154 11.57 3.75 -19.96
N GLN A 155 11.49 3.04 -21.06
CA GLN A 155 10.26 2.45 -21.55
C GLN A 155 9.80 1.31 -20.60
N ALA A 156 10.72 0.45 -20.20
CA ALA A 156 10.43 -0.59 -19.23
C ALA A 156 9.99 0.01 -17.89
N ALA A 157 10.69 1.05 -17.40
CA ALA A 157 10.30 1.75 -16.17
C ALA A 157 8.86 2.25 -16.23
N THR A 158 8.47 2.91 -17.33
CA THR A 158 7.12 3.44 -17.51
C THR A 158 6.07 2.33 -17.60
N HIS A 159 6.29 1.33 -18.45
CA HIS A 159 5.32 0.27 -18.72
C HIS A 159 5.15 -0.70 -17.57
N GLU A 160 6.26 -1.16 -16.97
CA GLU A 160 6.19 -2.13 -15.88
C GLU A 160 5.64 -1.50 -14.60
N THR A 161 5.95 -0.22 -14.35
CA THR A 161 5.35 0.52 -13.23
C THR A 161 3.83 0.64 -13.39
N ALA A 162 3.36 1.15 -14.54
CA ALA A 162 1.93 1.29 -14.80
C ALA A 162 1.21 -0.06 -14.71
N ARG A 163 1.79 -1.12 -15.28
CA ARG A 163 1.24 -2.46 -15.26
C ARG A 163 1.14 -3.06 -13.85
N PHE A 164 2.17 -2.90 -13.03
CA PHE A 164 2.13 -3.36 -11.64
C PHE A 164 1.05 -2.61 -10.84
N MET A 165 0.98 -1.28 -11.01
CA MET A 165 -0.03 -0.46 -10.34
C MET A 165 -1.45 -0.90 -10.71
N ASP A 166 -1.73 -1.16 -11.99
CA ASP A 166 -3.06 -1.61 -12.45
C ASP A 166 -3.42 -3.02 -11.98
N GLN A 167 -2.43 -3.92 -11.92
CA GLN A 167 -2.67 -5.32 -11.58
C GLN A 167 -2.73 -5.58 -10.07
N HIS A 168 -2.13 -4.71 -9.26
CA HIS A 168 -1.99 -4.86 -7.82
C HIS A 168 -2.47 -3.61 -7.08
N LEU A 169 -1.61 -2.64 -6.86
CA LEU A 169 -1.78 -1.55 -5.91
C LEU A 169 -3.11 -0.79 -6.05
N LEU A 170 -3.50 -0.41 -7.26
CA LEU A 170 -4.72 0.38 -7.49
C LEU A 170 -6.03 -0.41 -7.35
N ARG A 171 -5.96 -1.73 -7.28
CA ARG A 171 -7.15 -2.59 -7.14
C ARG A 171 -7.76 -2.51 -5.74
N TRP A 172 -6.97 -2.15 -4.74
CA TRP A 172 -7.37 -2.20 -3.34
C TRP A 172 -7.05 -0.94 -2.54
N LEU A 173 -6.08 -0.13 -2.99
CA LEU A 173 -5.62 1.05 -2.24
C LEU A 173 -6.76 2.04 -1.94
N GLY A 174 -7.72 2.19 -2.85
CA GLY A 174 -8.88 3.06 -2.65
C GLY A 174 -9.74 2.62 -1.47
N ASP A 175 -10.06 1.32 -1.39
CA ASP A 175 -10.84 0.75 -0.30
C ASP A 175 -10.06 0.83 1.03
N PHE A 176 -8.76 0.51 1.02
CA PHE A 176 -7.89 0.66 2.18
C PHE A 176 -7.90 2.11 2.69
N ALA A 177 -7.61 3.09 1.82
CA ALA A 177 -7.52 4.49 2.20
C ALA A 177 -8.83 5.03 2.75
N GLY A 178 -9.96 4.72 2.11
CA GLY A 178 -11.29 5.12 2.58
C GLY A 178 -11.63 4.52 3.94
N ASN A 179 -11.31 3.24 4.15
CA ASN A 179 -11.58 2.56 5.43
C ASN A 179 -10.67 3.06 6.56
N VAL A 180 -9.37 3.31 6.30
CA VAL A 180 -8.47 3.92 7.29
C VAL A 180 -8.95 5.32 7.65
N ALA A 181 -9.24 6.17 6.66
CA ALA A 181 -9.72 7.53 6.90
C ALA A 181 -11.02 7.59 7.73
N ALA A 182 -11.91 6.62 7.53
CA ALA A 182 -13.18 6.56 8.25
C ALA A 182 -13.06 6.00 9.69
N ARG A 183 -12.00 5.25 10.01
CA ARG A 183 -11.91 4.47 11.26
C ARG A 183 -10.72 4.82 12.14
N SER A 184 -9.68 5.47 11.62
CA SER A 184 -8.55 5.92 12.43
C SER A 184 -8.99 6.96 13.46
N ALA A 185 -8.42 6.88 14.66
CA ALA A 185 -8.69 7.83 15.74
C ALA A 185 -7.88 9.12 15.53
N THR A 186 -6.65 8.99 15.04
CA THR A 186 -5.77 10.12 14.80
C THR A 186 -5.92 10.65 13.37
N ARG A 187 -5.75 11.95 13.23
CA ARG A 187 -5.83 12.61 11.93
C ARG A 187 -4.69 12.19 10.98
N PHE A 188 -3.52 11.83 11.53
CA PHE A 188 -2.33 11.56 10.74
C PHE A 188 -2.52 10.35 9.81
N TYR A 189 -2.87 9.18 10.34
CA TYR A 189 -2.94 7.96 9.52
C TYR A 189 -4.09 7.96 8.51
N GLY A 190 -5.24 8.53 8.89
CA GLY A 190 -6.35 8.72 7.95
C GLY A 190 -5.96 9.60 6.77
N THR A 191 -5.27 10.70 7.06
CA THR A 191 -4.79 11.63 6.03
C THR A 191 -3.65 11.04 5.21
N LEU A 192 -2.71 10.30 5.83
CA LEU A 192 -1.62 9.60 5.14
C LEU A 192 -2.18 8.62 4.10
N ALA A 193 -3.18 7.83 4.46
CA ALA A 193 -3.78 6.86 3.54
C ALA A 193 -4.43 7.55 2.33
N ILE A 194 -5.18 8.63 2.53
CA ILE A 194 -5.79 9.43 1.45
C ILE A 194 -4.71 10.11 0.60
N TYR A 195 -3.69 10.71 1.21
CA TYR A 195 -2.59 11.33 0.50
C TYR A 195 -1.84 10.31 -0.38
N THR A 196 -1.56 9.12 0.16
CA THR A 196 -0.95 8.02 -0.59
C THR A 196 -1.78 7.62 -1.81
N LEU A 197 -3.09 7.47 -1.66
CA LEU A 197 -4.00 7.18 -2.76
C LEU A 197 -3.88 8.23 -3.88
N HIS A 198 -3.91 9.52 -3.52
CA HIS A 198 -3.82 10.60 -4.50
C HIS A 198 -2.46 10.63 -5.21
N GLN A 199 -1.34 10.42 -4.49
CA GLN A 199 0.00 10.36 -5.10
C GLN A 199 0.12 9.19 -6.07
N VAL A 200 -0.36 8.01 -5.69
CA VAL A 200 -0.33 6.81 -6.54
C VAL A 200 -1.22 7.00 -7.77
N THR A 201 -2.42 7.54 -7.63
CA THR A 201 -3.33 7.80 -8.76
C THR A 201 -2.75 8.83 -9.73
N ALA A 202 -2.19 9.94 -9.22
CA ALA A 202 -1.54 10.95 -10.04
C ALA A 202 -0.33 10.37 -10.81
N LEU A 203 0.50 9.56 -10.15
CA LEU A 203 1.59 8.85 -10.83
C LEU A 203 1.09 7.99 -11.97
N ARG A 204 0.05 7.18 -11.74
CA ARG A 204 -0.51 6.32 -12.79
C ARG A 204 -1.02 7.12 -14.00
N THR A 205 -1.68 8.24 -13.74
CA THR A 205 -2.14 9.15 -14.80
C THR A 205 -0.98 9.66 -15.64
N VAL A 206 0.07 10.17 -15.00
CA VAL A 206 1.27 10.69 -15.72
C VAL A 206 1.96 9.58 -16.53
N LEU A 207 2.11 8.37 -15.96
CA LEU A 207 2.70 7.25 -16.69
C LEU A 207 1.84 6.84 -17.90
N GLY A 208 0.52 6.90 -17.76
CA GLY A 208 -0.42 6.63 -18.83
C GLY A 208 -0.28 7.63 -19.98
N GLU A 209 -0.17 8.93 -19.68
CA GLU A 209 0.01 10.00 -20.66
C GLU A 209 1.36 9.91 -21.38
N ILE A 210 2.44 9.72 -20.62
CA ILE A 210 3.80 9.62 -21.18
C ILE A 210 3.98 8.38 -22.04
N GLY A 211 3.51 7.23 -21.55
CA GLY A 211 3.68 5.94 -22.23
C GLY A 211 2.58 5.61 -23.25
N GLY A 212 1.52 6.39 -23.32
CA GLY A 212 0.33 6.04 -24.12
C GLY A 212 -0.34 4.77 -23.62
N ILE A 213 -0.30 4.51 -22.30
CA ILE A 213 -0.73 3.26 -21.69
C ILE A 213 -2.15 3.45 -21.13
N PRO A 214 -3.17 2.81 -21.70
CA PRO A 214 -4.51 2.86 -21.14
C PRO A 214 -4.53 2.23 -19.74
N GLU A 215 -5.32 2.80 -18.85
CA GLU A 215 -5.55 2.23 -17.54
C GLU A 215 -6.32 0.91 -17.65
N THR A 216 -5.84 -0.12 -16.97
CA THR A 216 -6.39 -1.47 -17.05
C THR A 216 -6.53 -2.07 -15.65
N ILE A 217 -7.22 -1.36 -14.74
CA ILE A 217 -7.48 -1.87 -13.40
C ILE A 217 -8.48 -3.02 -13.51
N LEU A 218 -8.01 -4.24 -13.19
CA LEU A 218 -8.88 -5.42 -13.20
C LEU A 218 -9.75 -5.42 -11.95
N PRO A 219 -11.07 -5.67 -12.07
CA PRO A 219 -11.91 -5.88 -10.90
C PRO A 219 -11.40 -7.08 -10.08
N ALA A 220 -11.68 -7.10 -8.77
CA ALA A 220 -11.45 -8.29 -7.97
C ALA A 220 -12.12 -9.51 -8.61
N GLU A 221 -11.40 -10.62 -8.76
CA GLU A 221 -11.98 -11.86 -9.28
C GLU A 221 -13.00 -12.39 -8.28
N LYS A 222 -14.28 -12.33 -8.64
CA LYS A 222 -15.32 -13.02 -7.87
C LYS A 222 -15.28 -14.50 -8.23
N LYS A 223 -14.96 -15.34 -7.27
CA LYS A 223 -15.04 -16.79 -7.40
C LYS A 223 -16.49 -17.17 -7.76
N ALA A 224 -16.67 -17.99 -8.78
CA ALA A 224 -17.99 -18.50 -9.06
C ALA A 224 -18.55 -19.21 -7.81
N PRO A 225 -19.81 -18.97 -7.41
CA PRO A 225 -20.36 -19.66 -6.26
C PRO A 225 -20.15 -21.16 -6.44
N PRO A 226 -19.74 -21.90 -5.39
CA PRO A 226 -19.47 -23.31 -5.50
C PRO A 226 -20.66 -24.01 -6.13
N ALA A 227 -20.41 -24.74 -7.21
CA ALA A 227 -21.46 -25.46 -7.90
C ALA A 227 -22.11 -26.43 -6.90
N ASN A 228 -23.27 -26.05 -6.43
CA ASN A 228 -24.19 -26.81 -5.61
C ASN A 228 -23.62 -27.48 -4.36
N PRO A 229 -23.84 -26.95 -3.13
CA PRO A 229 -23.38 -27.56 -1.88
C PRO A 229 -23.90 -28.99 -1.64
N ALA A 230 -24.84 -29.47 -2.44
CA ALA A 230 -25.33 -30.85 -2.38
C ALA A 230 -24.35 -31.90 -2.95
N SER A 231 -23.25 -31.50 -3.62
CA SER A 231 -22.26 -32.45 -4.14
C SER A 231 -21.01 -32.58 -3.26
N ALA A 232 -20.84 -31.75 -2.24
CA ALA A 232 -19.81 -31.96 -1.23
C ALA A 232 -20.27 -33.12 -0.35
N GLN A 233 -19.90 -34.34 -0.73
CA GLN A 233 -20.03 -35.47 0.19
C GLN A 233 -19.19 -35.14 1.43
N ALA A 234 -19.88 -34.88 2.55
CA ALA A 234 -19.22 -34.72 3.83
C ALA A 234 -18.36 -35.95 4.09
N VAL A 235 -17.04 -35.80 4.02
CA VAL A 235 -16.12 -36.87 4.41
C VAL A 235 -16.30 -37.03 5.92
N PRO A 236 -16.86 -38.13 6.41
CA PRO A 236 -17.06 -38.29 7.83
C PRO A 236 -15.71 -38.28 8.54
N LEU A 237 -15.54 -37.34 9.45
CA LEU A 237 -14.41 -37.35 10.38
C LEU A 237 -14.46 -38.64 11.18
N ARG A 238 -13.65 -39.65 10.80
CA ARG A 238 -13.49 -40.85 11.58
C ARG A 238 -12.61 -40.52 12.77
N TYR A 239 -13.24 -40.44 13.97
CA TYR A 239 -12.53 -40.44 15.22
C TYR A 239 -11.91 -41.84 15.41
N TYR A 240 -10.58 -41.91 15.52
CA TYR A 240 -9.84 -43.12 15.91
C TYR A 240 -9.47 -43.01 17.38
N PRO A 241 -10.22 -43.69 18.30
CA PRO A 241 -9.85 -43.72 19.73
C PRO A 241 -8.50 -44.49 19.85
N GLY A 242 -7.52 -43.90 20.48
CA GLY A 242 -6.26 -44.58 20.83
C GLY A 242 -4.98 -44.02 20.21
N LEU A 243 -5.01 -42.92 19.43
CA LEU A 243 -3.79 -42.23 18.92
C LEU A 243 -3.48 -40.96 19.75
N ALA A 244 -3.70 -40.98 21.07
CA ALA A 244 -3.10 -40.00 21.95
C ALA A 244 -1.61 -40.31 22.10
N PRO A 245 -0.67 -39.38 21.90
CA PRO A 245 0.74 -39.66 22.19
C PRO A 245 0.89 -39.95 23.69
N THR A 246 1.39 -41.11 24.01
CA THR A 246 1.89 -41.40 25.35
C THR A 246 3.19 -40.63 25.57
N TRP A 247 3.19 -39.81 26.59
CA TRP A 247 4.36 -39.10 27.12
C TRP A 247 5.31 -40.05 27.79
#